data_94cd0d58b06626243563c26aa67c68c9
#
_entry.id   94cd0d58b06626243563c26aa67c68c9
#
_cell.length_a   1.000
_cell.length_b   1.000
_cell.length_c   1.000
_cell.angle_alpha   90.00
_cell.angle_beta   90.00
_cell.angle_gamma   90.00
#
_symmetry.space_group_name_H-M   'P 1'
#
loop_
_entity.id
_entity.type
_entity.pdbx_description
1 polymer ?
#
loop_
_entity_poly.entity_id
_entity_poly.type
_entity_poly.pdbx_seq_one_letter_code
_entity_poly.pdbx_strand_id
1 'polypeptide(L)'
;VGLVRGFGFLKGAIASSVAHDAHNLIAVGTSDDEILRAIGAVIRMQGGMAAVTGEQEACLPLDFGGLMSTLPYPDVAARLQELHVFTKAMGGIDDPFMYLSFLSLTVIPSLRITDRGVFDAAEFRDVPLFTG
;
A
#
# COMPACT_ATOMS: atom_id res chain seq x y z
N VAL A 1 -8.52 9.70 -3.02
CA VAL A 1 -8.33 8.79 -4.17
C VAL A 1 -7.49 9.52 -5.20
N GLY A 2 -6.63 8.79 -5.91
CA GLY A 2 -5.79 9.31 -6.98
C GLY A 2 -5.42 8.23 -7.99
N LEU A 3 -4.97 8.64 -9.16
CA LEU A 3 -4.47 7.74 -10.19
C LEU A 3 -2.93 7.70 -10.10
N VAL A 4 -2.38 6.51 -10.00
CA VAL A 4 -0.93 6.28 -9.94
C VAL A 4 -0.47 5.34 -11.04
N ARG A 5 0.79 5.47 -11.45
CA ARG A 5 1.44 4.57 -12.39
C ARG A 5 2.82 4.17 -11.89
N GLY A 6 3.35 3.08 -12.43
CA GLY A 6 4.71 2.64 -12.10
C GLY A 6 4.78 1.44 -11.16
N PHE A 7 3.65 0.99 -10.58
CA PHE A 7 3.63 -0.22 -9.76
C PHE A 7 3.74 -1.53 -10.57
N GLY A 8 3.44 -1.48 -11.87
CA GLY A 8 3.60 -2.61 -12.78
C GLY A 8 2.50 -3.69 -12.69
N PHE A 9 1.58 -3.61 -11.74
CA PHE A 9 0.54 -4.63 -11.57
C PHE A 9 -0.31 -4.79 -12.85
N LEU A 10 -0.40 -6.04 -13.32
CA LEU A 10 -1.30 -6.43 -14.41
C LEU A 10 -2.71 -6.72 -13.86
N LYS A 11 -2.79 -7.18 -12.61
CA LYS A 11 -4.01 -7.43 -11.85
C LYS A 11 -3.68 -7.45 -10.37
N GLY A 12 -4.69 -7.22 -9.53
CA GLY A 12 -4.57 -7.30 -8.09
C GLY A 12 -4.36 -5.96 -7.40
N ALA A 13 -4.22 -6.01 -6.09
CA ALA A 13 -4.01 -4.85 -5.24
C ALA A 13 -3.11 -5.18 -4.06
N ILE A 14 -2.49 -4.13 -3.51
CA ILE A 14 -1.79 -4.18 -2.23
C ILE A 14 -2.34 -3.12 -1.28
N ALA A 15 -2.26 -3.38 0.01
CA ALA A 15 -2.59 -2.43 1.07
C ALA A 15 -1.63 -2.56 2.24
N SER A 16 -1.40 -1.45 2.95
CA SER A 16 -0.51 -1.40 4.10
C SER A 16 -0.98 -0.39 5.12
N SER A 17 -0.78 -0.69 6.42
CA SER A 17 -0.89 0.28 7.51
C SER A 17 0.42 1.05 7.76
N VAL A 18 1.48 0.72 7.02
CA VAL A 18 2.76 1.45 7.05
C VAL A 18 2.76 2.49 5.93
N ALA A 19 2.50 3.74 6.29
CA ALA A 19 2.48 4.86 5.35
C ALA A 19 3.14 6.09 6.00
N HIS A 20 4.25 6.53 5.47
CA HIS A 20 5.01 7.65 6.05
C HIS A 20 4.31 9.01 5.81
N ASP A 21 4.20 9.90 6.81
CA ASP A 21 4.52 9.70 8.24
C ASP A 21 3.27 9.39 9.06
N ALA A 22 2.09 9.56 8.46
CA ALA A 22 0.80 9.52 9.18
C ALA A 22 0.35 8.09 9.54
N HIS A 23 0.96 7.08 8.93
CA HIS A 23 0.62 5.67 9.10
C HIS A 23 -0.89 5.39 8.95
N ASN A 24 -1.50 6.03 7.99
CA ASN A 24 -2.86 5.73 7.54
C ASN A 24 -2.85 4.44 6.71
N LEU A 25 -4.00 3.79 6.59
CA LEU A 25 -4.13 2.69 5.67
C LEU A 25 -4.09 3.22 4.23
N ILE A 26 -3.13 2.73 3.45
CA ILE A 26 -2.94 3.09 2.05
C ILE A 26 -3.02 1.84 1.18
N ALA A 27 -3.62 1.98 0.00
CA ALA A 27 -3.77 0.87 -0.95
C ALA A 27 -3.60 1.34 -2.39
N VAL A 28 -3.18 0.41 -3.26
CA VAL A 28 -3.11 0.60 -4.70
C VAL A 28 -3.47 -0.71 -5.40
N GLY A 29 -4.16 -0.62 -6.52
CA GLY A 29 -4.56 -1.80 -7.29
C GLY A 29 -5.14 -1.46 -8.64
N THR A 30 -5.52 -2.49 -9.38
CA THR A 30 -6.02 -2.41 -10.76
C THR A 30 -7.55 -2.38 -10.85
N SER A 31 -8.25 -2.65 -9.73
CA SER A 31 -9.71 -2.53 -9.63
C SER A 31 -10.14 -2.17 -8.22
N ASP A 32 -11.30 -1.54 -8.10
CA ASP A 32 -11.87 -1.15 -6.81
C ASP A 32 -12.14 -2.37 -5.92
N ASP A 33 -12.64 -3.47 -6.49
CA ASP A 33 -12.93 -4.70 -5.74
C ASP A 33 -11.67 -5.30 -5.10
N GLU A 34 -10.55 -5.35 -5.85
CA GLU A 34 -9.29 -5.86 -5.31
C GLU A 34 -8.68 -4.90 -4.28
N ILE A 35 -8.79 -3.59 -4.50
CA ILE A 35 -8.37 -2.58 -3.52
C ILE A 35 -9.16 -2.75 -2.21
N LEU A 36 -10.48 -2.87 -2.28
CA LEU A 36 -11.32 -3.07 -1.10
C LEU A 36 -11.02 -4.39 -0.39
N ARG A 37 -10.70 -5.45 -1.13
CA ARG A 37 -10.29 -6.73 -0.54
C ARG A 37 -8.94 -6.61 0.18
N ALA A 38 -7.95 -5.96 -0.42
CA ALA A 38 -6.65 -5.72 0.21
C ALA A 38 -6.79 -4.88 1.49
N ILE A 39 -7.60 -3.83 1.45
CA ILE A 39 -7.96 -3.02 2.63
C ILE A 39 -8.63 -3.89 3.69
N GLY A 40 -9.61 -4.70 3.29
CA GLY A 40 -10.31 -5.62 4.19
C GLY A 40 -9.39 -6.62 4.87
N ALA A 41 -8.36 -7.11 4.17
CA ALA A 41 -7.35 -8.00 4.73
C ALA A 41 -6.54 -7.29 5.84
N VAL A 42 -6.08 -6.05 5.61
CA VAL A 42 -5.35 -5.27 6.62
C VAL A 42 -6.24 -4.96 7.84
N ILE A 43 -7.53 -4.64 7.61
CA ILE A 43 -8.49 -4.39 8.70
C ILE A 43 -8.70 -5.66 9.54
N ARG A 44 -8.87 -6.83 8.91
CA ARG A 44 -9.03 -8.11 9.65
C ARG A 44 -7.83 -8.43 10.55
N MET A 45 -6.62 -8.05 10.10
CA MET A 45 -5.38 -8.23 10.89
C MET A 45 -5.15 -7.14 11.94
N GLN A 46 -5.99 -6.09 11.96
CA GLN A 46 -5.79 -4.89 12.79
C GLN A 46 -4.46 -4.15 12.49
N GLY A 47 -3.99 -4.26 11.28
CA GLY A 47 -2.76 -3.68 10.76
C GLY A 47 -1.86 -4.71 10.10
N GLY A 48 -1.09 -4.27 9.12
CA GLY A 48 -0.18 -5.13 8.37
C GLY A 48 -0.04 -4.77 6.92
N MET A 49 0.48 -5.71 6.17
CA MET A 49 0.63 -5.64 4.71
C MET A 49 -0.16 -6.78 4.08
N ALA A 50 -0.89 -6.48 3.01
CA ALA A 50 -1.67 -7.47 2.27
C ALA A 50 -1.50 -7.26 0.77
N ALA A 51 -1.46 -8.38 0.04
CA ALA A 51 -1.53 -8.41 -1.42
C ALA A 51 -2.63 -9.39 -1.83
N VAL A 52 -3.45 -9.02 -2.81
CA VAL A 52 -4.57 -9.83 -3.29
C VAL A 52 -4.60 -9.88 -4.81
N THR A 53 -5.01 -11.02 -5.38
CA THR A 53 -5.34 -11.15 -6.80
C THR A 53 -6.28 -12.32 -7.01
N GLY A 54 -7.42 -12.10 -7.70
CA GLY A 54 -8.48 -13.10 -7.78
C GLY A 54 -8.88 -13.59 -6.38
N GLU A 55 -8.93 -14.89 -6.14
CA GLU A 55 -9.27 -15.47 -4.83
C GLU A 55 -8.08 -15.63 -3.86
N GLN A 56 -6.88 -15.27 -4.30
CA GLN A 56 -5.66 -15.47 -3.53
C GLN A 56 -5.30 -14.21 -2.72
N GLU A 57 -4.72 -14.43 -1.55
CA GLU A 57 -4.14 -13.36 -0.73
C GLU A 57 -2.85 -13.81 -0.05
N ALA A 58 -1.92 -12.88 0.14
CA ALA A 58 -0.74 -13.02 0.98
C ALA A 58 -0.72 -11.88 1.99
N CYS A 59 -0.37 -12.19 3.24
CA CYS A 59 -0.51 -11.26 4.36
C CYS A 59 0.66 -11.33 5.35
N LEU A 60 1.05 -10.15 5.84
CA LEU A 60 1.96 -10.00 6.98
C LEU A 60 1.27 -9.18 8.06
N PRO A 61 0.80 -9.79 9.17
CA PRO A 61 0.25 -9.05 10.30
C PRO A 61 1.29 -8.17 10.99
N LEU A 62 0.91 -6.94 11.30
CA LEU A 62 1.65 -6.00 12.13
C LEU A 62 0.74 -5.58 13.30
N ASP A 63 0.54 -6.53 14.20
CA ASP A 63 -0.46 -6.48 15.26
C ASP A 63 -0.12 -5.53 16.41
N PHE A 64 1.10 -5.00 16.43
CA PHE A 64 1.49 -3.97 17.38
C PHE A 64 1.44 -2.58 16.72
N GLY A 65 0.33 -1.90 16.93
CA GLY A 65 0.08 -0.55 16.41
C GLY A 65 -0.03 -0.46 14.88
N GLY A 66 -0.19 -1.58 14.19
CA GLY A 66 -0.18 -1.62 12.72
C GLY A 66 1.20 -1.44 12.08
N LEU A 67 2.27 -1.44 12.87
CA LEU A 67 3.63 -1.09 12.42
C LEU A 67 4.67 -2.16 12.74
N MET A 68 4.44 -2.98 13.76
CA MET A 68 5.37 -4.01 14.19
C MET A 68 4.63 -5.33 14.41
N SER A 69 5.32 -6.43 14.14
CA SER A 69 4.81 -7.77 14.37
C SER A 69 5.29 -8.31 15.72
N THR A 70 4.45 -9.07 16.40
CA THR A 70 4.82 -9.86 17.58
C THR A 70 5.42 -11.22 17.24
N LEU A 71 5.43 -11.58 15.95
CA LEU A 71 6.04 -12.81 15.45
C LEU A 71 7.57 -12.80 15.60
N PRO A 72 8.21 -13.96 15.78
CA PRO A 72 9.66 -14.08 15.68
C PRO A 72 10.20 -13.59 14.34
N TYR A 73 11.39 -12.99 14.36
CA TYR A 73 12.03 -12.43 13.14
C TYR A 73 12.05 -13.39 11.94
N PRO A 74 12.36 -14.70 12.07
CA PRO A 74 12.37 -15.59 10.91
C PRO A 74 10.98 -15.73 10.27
N ASP A 75 9.91 -15.71 11.05
CA ASP A 75 8.54 -15.83 10.55
C ASP A 75 8.11 -14.54 9.83
N VAL A 76 8.49 -13.38 10.35
CA VAL A 76 8.27 -12.09 9.67
C VAL A 76 9.01 -12.06 8.33
N ALA A 77 10.28 -12.48 8.32
CA ALA A 77 11.08 -12.53 7.10
C ALA A 77 10.47 -13.48 6.04
N ALA A 78 10.00 -14.65 6.46
CA ALA A 78 9.33 -15.61 5.57
C ALA A 78 8.06 -15.02 4.95
N ARG A 79 7.18 -14.41 5.76
CA ARG A 79 5.95 -13.77 5.27
C ARG A 79 6.22 -12.57 4.36
N LEU A 80 7.24 -11.77 4.65
CA LEU A 80 7.66 -10.68 3.77
C LEU A 80 8.14 -11.22 2.42
N GLN A 81 8.90 -12.32 2.44
CA GLN A 81 9.34 -12.99 1.22
C GLN A 81 8.15 -13.54 0.41
N GLU A 82 7.14 -14.12 1.06
CA GLU A 82 5.90 -14.55 0.40
C GLU A 82 5.20 -13.38 -0.29
N LEU A 83 5.07 -12.24 0.41
CA LEU A 83 4.50 -11.02 -0.17
C LEU A 83 5.26 -10.54 -1.40
N HIS A 84 6.61 -10.56 -1.36
CA HIS A 84 7.44 -10.17 -2.50
C HIS A 84 7.25 -11.11 -3.70
N VAL A 85 7.24 -12.43 -3.47
CA VAL A 85 6.96 -13.42 -4.53
C VAL A 85 5.58 -13.22 -5.11
N PHE A 86 4.57 -13.00 -4.25
CA PHE A 86 3.20 -12.81 -4.65
C PHE A 86 3.02 -11.53 -5.51
N THR A 87 3.58 -10.41 -5.08
CA THR A 87 3.51 -9.15 -5.83
C THR A 87 4.26 -9.20 -7.16
N LYS A 88 5.37 -9.94 -7.22
CA LYS A 88 6.07 -10.23 -8.49
C LYS A 88 5.21 -11.03 -9.46
N ALA A 89 4.49 -12.03 -8.98
CA ALA A 89 3.56 -12.81 -9.82
C ALA A 89 2.39 -11.97 -10.34
N MET A 90 2.02 -10.87 -9.66
CA MET A 90 1.05 -9.88 -10.12
C MET A 90 1.62 -8.94 -11.21
N GLY A 91 2.91 -9.01 -11.53
CA GLY A 91 3.63 -8.09 -12.43
C GLY A 91 4.28 -6.90 -11.71
N GLY A 92 4.27 -6.89 -10.38
CA GLY A 92 4.75 -5.78 -9.57
C GLY A 92 6.26 -5.50 -9.72
N ILE A 93 6.61 -4.23 -9.50
CA ILE A 93 8.00 -3.78 -9.36
C ILE A 93 8.67 -4.42 -8.13
N ASP A 94 9.96 -4.21 -7.98
CA ASP A 94 10.66 -4.58 -6.75
C ASP A 94 10.18 -3.71 -5.60
N ASP A 95 9.92 -4.34 -4.45
CA ASP A 95 9.51 -3.71 -3.20
C ASP A 95 8.33 -2.70 -3.32
N PRO A 96 7.16 -3.11 -3.86
CA PRO A 96 6.06 -2.20 -4.10
C PRO A 96 5.48 -1.60 -2.81
N PHE A 97 5.64 -2.26 -1.66
CA PHE A 97 5.19 -1.75 -0.37
C PHE A 97 6.00 -0.55 0.10
N MET A 98 7.30 -0.49 -0.20
CA MET A 98 8.11 0.68 0.08
C MET A 98 7.62 1.89 -0.73
N TYR A 99 7.41 1.73 -2.03
CA TYR A 99 6.88 2.81 -2.86
C TYR A 99 5.49 3.25 -2.40
N LEU A 100 4.64 2.29 -2.01
CA LEU A 100 3.31 2.60 -1.49
C LEU A 100 3.40 3.44 -0.20
N SER A 101 4.32 3.11 0.71
CA SER A 101 4.49 3.83 1.98
C SER A 101 4.91 5.29 1.81
N PHE A 102 5.60 5.63 0.72
CA PHE A 102 6.02 6.99 0.41
C PHE A 102 5.00 7.79 -0.40
N LEU A 103 3.95 7.15 -0.90
CA LEU A 103 2.97 7.80 -1.78
C LEU A 103 2.19 8.91 -1.06
N SER A 104 2.05 8.81 0.26
CA SER A 104 1.38 9.80 1.12
C SER A 104 2.33 10.80 1.79
N LEU A 105 3.65 10.67 1.59
CA LEU A 105 4.64 11.50 2.27
C LEU A 105 4.78 12.88 1.62
N THR A 106 4.15 13.89 2.21
CA THR A 106 3.97 15.24 1.66
C THR A 106 5.25 16.07 1.55
N VAL A 107 6.38 15.60 2.09
CA VAL A 107 7.69 16.27 1.97
C VAL A 107 8.52 15.80 0.77
N ILE A 108 8.02 14.83 0.01
CA ILE A 108 8.69 14.34 -1.21
C ILE A 108 7.94 14.90 -2.43
N PRO A 109 8.60 15.65 -3.33
CA PRO A 109 7.99 16.08 -4.59
C PRO A 109 7.62 14.90 -5.50
N SER A 110 6.67 15.04 -6.47
CA SER A 110 5.85 16.24 -6.71
C SER A 110 4.46 16.11 -6.10
N LEU A 111 3.64 15.20 -6.62
CA LEU A 111 2.28 14.97 -6.14
C LEU A 111 2.22 13.81 -5.17
N ARG A 112 1.41 13.94 -4.14
CA ARG A 112 1.16 12.92 -3.13
C ARG A 112 -0.33 12.68 -2.95
N ILE A 113 -0.67 11.52 -2.39
CA ILE A 113 -2.07 11.16 -2.09
C ILE A 113 -2.21 11.12 -0.58
N THR A 114 -3.07 11.98 -0.05
CA THR A 114 -3.38 12.06 1.38
C THR A 114 -4.83 11.65 1.64
N ASP A 115 -5.22 11.61 2.90
CA ASP A 115 -6.61 11.45 3.33
C ASP A 115 -7.52 12.57 2.82
N ARG A 116 -6.96 13.75 2.54
CA ARG A 116 -7.65 14.93 1.99
C ARG A 116 -7.76 14.93 0.47
N GLY A 117 -6.96 14.12 -0.22
CA GLY A 117 -6.92 14.06 -1.68
C GLY A 117 -5.51 14.17 -2.24
N VAL A 118 -5.38 14.75 -3.44
CA VAL A 118 -4.09 14.97 -4.07
C VAL A 118 -3.44 16.23 -3.51
N PHE A 119 -2.18 16.12 -3.13
CA PHE A 119 -1.39 17.18 -2.54
C PHE A 119 -0.16 17.48 -3.41
N ASP A 120 0.06 18.75 -3.74
CA ASP A 120 1.26 19.23 -4.40
C ASP A 120 2.32 19.56 -3.35
N ALA A 121 3.36 18.75 -3.25
CA ALA A 121 4.41 18.93 -2.26
C ALA A 121 5.35 20.09 -2.59
N ALA A 122 5.43 20.52 -3.86
CA ALA A 122 6.25 21.67 -4.25
C ALA A 122 5.55 23.00 -3.91
N GLU A 123 4.23 23.07 -4.18
CA GLU A 123 3.41 24.24 -3.88
C GLU A 123 2.83 24.21 -2.45
N PHE A 124 3.01 23.11 -1.75
CA PHE A 124 2.51 22.83 -0.39
C PHE A 124 1.01 23.11 -0.22
N ARG A 125 0.20 22.58 -1.15
CA ARG A 125 -1.28 22.76 -1.15
C ARG A 125 -2.02 21.56 -1.72
N ASP A 126 -3.28 21.43 -1.32
CA ASP A 126 -4.19 20.46 -1.94
C ASP A 126 -4.51 20.90 -3.38
N VAL A 127 -4.59 19.94 -4.30
CA VAL A 127 -4.94 20.17 -5.70
C VAL A 127 -6.07 19.24 -6.12
N PRO A 128 -6.92 19.66 -7.07
CA PRO A 128 -8.00 18.80 -7.56
C PRO A 128 -7.43 17.60 -8.31
N LEU A 129 -8.11 16.46 -8.23
CA LEU A 129 -7.76 15.24 -8.98
C LEU A 129 -7.88 15.44 -10.48
N PHE A 130 -8.87 16.22 -10.91
CA PHE A 130 -9.11 16.55 -12.31
C PHE A 130 -8.94 18.05 -12.52
N THR A 131 -8.12 18.41 -13.50
CA THR A 131 -8.01 19.79 -14.00
C THR A 131 -9.02 19.96 -15.13
N GLY A 132 -9.87 20.96 -15.01
CA GLY A 132 -10.85 21.33 -16.06
C GLY A 132 -10.19 21.88 -17.31
#